data_fc33b1cccf6e2fc5e572fc6b34eef367
#
_entry.id   fc33b1cccf6e2fc5e572fc6b34eef367
#
_cell.length_a   1.000
_cell.length_b   1.000
_cell.length_c   1.000
_cell.angle_alpha   90.00
_cell.angle_beta   90.00
_cell.angle_gamma   90.00
#
_symmetry.space_group_name_H-M   'P 1'
#
loop_
_entity.id
_entity.type
_entity.pdbx_description
1 polymer ?
#
loop_
_entity_poly.entity_id
_entity_poly.type
_entity_poly.pdbx_seq_one_letter_code
_entity_poly.pdbx_strand_id
1 'polypeptide(L)'
;MKRRIFKQFLSGILGILLLLSLAGCGQSTSDSKPDDTMEAFYDLIIKQDTTSMTDLGIDDSEASDTLKTYQTSMISTLQKSFKNAGVTITKKQANEIYKAISSKLSSLDHKITVTGQDKKNATVKVSSQYINYLDIFKQAKQTTLDELKPLHIENLSDAKKQL
;
A
#
# COMPACT_ATOMS: atom_id res chain seq x y z
N MET A 1 11.37 9.17 -19.96
CA MET A 1 9.99 8.90 -19.45
C MET A 1 9.93 8.15 -18.13
N LYS A 2 10.87 7.25 -17.79
CA LYS A 2 10.83 6.38 -16.57
C LYS A 2 10.88 7.10 -15.21
N ARG A 3 11.49 8.29 -15.10
CA ARG A 3 11.61 9.02 -13.82
C ARG A 3 10.34 9.74 -13.34
N ARG A 4 9.38 10.03 -14.22
CA ARG A 4 8.13 10.74 -13.85
C ARG A 4 7.09 9.80 -13.21
N ILE A 5 7.02 8.55 -13.64
CA ILE A 5 6.06 7.56 -13.14
C ILE A 5 6.40 7.19 -11.69
N PHE A 6 7.69 7.04 -11.37
CA PHE A 6 8.13 6.71 -10.01
C PHE A 6 7.85 7.83 -8.99
N LYS A 7 7.99 9.11 -9.42
CA LYS A 7 7.63 10.26 -8.57
C LYS A 7 6.13 10.36 -8.29
N GLN A 8 5.27 9.94 -9.20
CA GLN A 8 3.82 9.95 -9.01
C GLN A 8 3.34 8.84 -8.08
N PHE A 9 4.02 7.70 -8.04
CA PHE A 9 3.73 6.62 -7.07
C PHE A 9 4.09 7.03 -5.63
N LEU A 10 5.24 7.67 -5.44
CA LEU A 10 5.67 8.17 -4.13
C LEU A 10 4.80 9.34 -3.64
N SER A 11 4.31 10.19 -4.56
CA SER A 11 3.43 11.31 -4.26
C SER A 11 2.02 10.90 -3.83
N GLY A 12 1.53 9.74 -4.29
CA GLY A 12 0.22 9.21 -3.91
C GLY A 12 0.16 8.75 -2.44
N ILE A 13 1.23 8.16 -1.94
CA ILE A 13 1.33 7.73 -0.54
C ILE A 13 1.47 8.94 0.40
N LEU A 14 2.18 9.98 -0.03
CA LEU A 14 2.34 11.20 0.75
C LEU A 14 1.05 12.05 0.82
N GLY A 15 0.18 11.96 -0.19
CA GLY A 15 -1.09 12.71 -0.24
C GLY A 15 -2.15 12.21 0.74
N ILE A 16 -2.12 10.93 1.13
CA ILE A 16 -3.05 10.34 2.11
C ILE A 16 -2.71 10.81 3.53
N LEU A 17 -1.45 11.09 3.82
CA LEU A 17 -0.99 11.63 5.12
C LEU A 17 -1.55 13.02 5.45
N LEU A 18 -1.99 13.80 4.47
CA LEU A 18 -2.53 15.16 4.66
C LEU A 18 -4.03 15.19 4.96
N LEU A 19 -4.77 14.13 4.71
CA LEU A 19 -6.21 14.10 4.95
C LEU A 19 -6.60 13.70 6.38
N LEU A 20 -5.69 13.13 7.16
CA LEU A 20 -5.93 12.74 8.55
C LEU A 20 -5.82 13.92 9.54
N SER A 21 -5.33 15.08 9.11
CA SER A 21 -5.21 16.27 9.95
C SER A 21 -6.55 17.01 10.20
N LEU A 22 -7.66 16.58 9.58
CA LEU A 22 -8.95 17.29 9.67
C LEU A 22 -9.99 16.59 10.53
N ALA A 23 -9.78 15.36 10.99
CA ALA A 23 -10.72 14.63 11.83
C ALA A 23 -10.44 14.76 13.35
N GLY A 24 -9.45 15.53 13.75
CA GLY A 24 -8.99 15.65 15.14
C GLY A 24 -9.82 16.57 16.06
N CYS A 25 -11.12 16.66 15.89
CA CYS A 25 -12.00 17.38 16.82
C CYS A 25 -13.07 16.47 17.46
N GLY A 26 -12.66 15.27 17.86
CA GLY A 26 -13.44 14.39 18.73
C GLY A 26 -12.53 14.00 19.89
N GLN A 27 -12.94 14.38 21.07
CA GLN A 27 -12.46 14.04 22.41
C GLN A 27 -11.27 13.03 22.42
N SER A 28 -10.06 13.55 22.25
CA SER A 28 -8.84 12.76 22.42
C SER A 28 -8.78 12.28 23.86
N THR A 29 -8.78 10.98 24.07
CA THR A 29 -8.25 10.41 25.29
C THR A 29 -6.79 10.80 25.35
N SER A 30 -6.43 11.66 26.28
CA SER A 30 -5.24 12.52 26.31
C SER A 30 -3.90 11.83 26.57
N ASP A 31 -3.79 10.53 26.34
CA ASP A 31 -2.58 9.76 26.69
C ASP A 31 -1.94 8.96 25.54
N SER A 32 -2.47 9.03 24.31
CA SER A 32 -1.84 8.31 23.21
C SER A 32 -0.53 8.98 22.79
N LYS A 33 0.55 8.22 22.80
CA LYS A 33 1.86 8.70 22.36
C LYS A 33 1.92 8.78 20.82
N PRO A 34 2.78 9.65 20.27
CA PRO A 34 2.91 9.77 18.81
C PRO A 34 3.36 8.48 18.10
N ASP A 35 4.17 7.66 18.77
CA ASP A 35 4.59 6.34 18.27
C ASP A 35 3.44 5.35 18.25
N ASP A 36 2.60 5.31 19.31
CA ASP A 36 1.39 4.45 19.34
C ASP A 36 0.41 4.82 18.21
N THR A 37 0.20 6.12 17.98
CA THR A 37 -0.64 6.59 16.87
C THR A 37 -0.08 6.18 15.52
N MET A 38 1.23 6.30 15.32
CA MET A 38 1.88 5.89 14.08
C MET A 38 1.89 4.37 13.90
N GLU A 39 2.07 3.60 14.99
CA GLU A 39 1.97 2.14 14.96
C GLU A 39 0.56 1.70 14.55
N ALA A 40 -0.49 2.28 15.13
CA ALA A 40 -1.87 1.98 14.76
C ALA A 40 -2.15 2.29 13.29
N PHE A 41 -1.61 3.41 12.79
CA PHE A 41 -1.72 3.76 11.38
C PHE A 41 -0.94 2.78 10.48
N TYR A 42 0.25 2.38 10.89
CA TYR A 42 1.05 1.38 10.16
C TYR A 42 0.32 0.03 10.12
N ASP A 43 -0.21 -0.42 11.23
CA ASP A 43 -0.97 -1.66 11.32
C ASP A 43 -2.19 -1.63 10.41
N LEU A 44 -2.98 -0.55 10.45
CA LEU A 44 -4.15 -0.38 9.60
C LEU A 44 -3.80 -0.48 8.11
N ILE A 45 -2.78 0.26 7.67
CA ILE A 45 -2.49 0.42 6.22
C ILE A 45 -1.61 -0.71 5.69
N ILE A 46 -0.60 -1.13 6.43
CA ILE A 46 0.42 -2.08 5.96
C ILE A 46 0.05 -3.51 6.37
N LYS A 47 -0.31 -3.72 7.65
CA LYS A 47 -0.70 -5.05 8.13
C LYS A 47 -2.18 -5.36 7.90
N GLN A 48 -3.00 -4.34 7.60
CA GLN A 48 -4.46 -4.44 7.41
C GLN A 48 -5.17 -4.93 8.67
N ASP A 49 -4.67 -4.50 9.82
CA ASP A 49 -5.16 -4.81 11.15
C ASP A 49 -5.76 -3.54 11.79
N THR A 50 -7.00 -3.64 12.27
CA THR A 50 -7.73 -2.54 12.93
C THR A 50 -7.53 -2.50 14.44
N THR A 51 -6.92 -3.53 15.03
CA THR A 51 -6.84 -3.69 16.49
C THR A 51 -6.17 -2.50 17.18
N SER A 52 -5.01 -2.08 16.68
CA SER A 52 -4.29 -0.93 17.26
C SER A 52 -5.07 0.40 17.14
N MET A 53 -5.96 0.56 16.16
CA MET A 53 -6.84 1.72 16.04
C MET A 53 -7.92 1.69 17.12
N THR A 54 -8.49 0.52 17.40
CA THR A 54 -9.50 0.37 18.46
C THR A 54 -8.90 0.56 19.84
N ASP A 55 -7.65 0.16 20.06
CA ASP A 55 -6.91 0.40 21.29
C ASP A 55 -6.67 1.90 21.54
N LEU A 56 -6.61 2.71 20.49
CA LEU A 56 -6.58 4.18 20.57
C LEU A 56 -7.97 4.82 20.75
N GLY A 57 -9.03 4.02 20.89
CA GLY A 57 -10.39 4.49 21.09
C GLY A 57 -11.15 4.85 19.80
N ILE A 58 -10.62 4.48 18.64
CA ILE A 58 -11.35 4.58 17.38
C ILE A 58 -12.39 3.45 17.33
N ASP A 59 -13.61 3.76 16.94
CA ASP A 59 -14.65 2.74 16.79
C ASP A 59 -14.28 1.70 15.73
N ASP A 60 -14.53 0.42 16.02
CA ASP A 60 -14.15 -0.69 15.12
C ASP A 60 -14.82 -0.55 13.74
N SER A 61 -16.04 -0.07 13.69
CA SER A 61 -16.74 0.17 12.42
C SER A 61 -16.05 1.27 11.61
N GLU A 62 -15.58 2.34 12.24
CA GLU A 62 -14.87 3.45 11.61
C GLU A 62 -13.48 3.00 11.11
N ALA A 63 -12.74 2.23 11.91
CA ALA A 63 -11.46 1.66 11.52
C ALA A 63 -11.61 0.70 10.32
N SER A 64 -12.61 -0.17 10.36
CA SER A 64 -12.94 -1.12 9.29
C SER A 64 -13.36 -0.43 8.00
N ASP A 65 -14.18 0.61 8.06
CA ASP A 65 -14.61 1.39 6.89
C ASP A 65 -13.44 2.19 6.28
N THR A 66 -12.55 2.70 7.11
CA THR A 66 -11.33 3.37 6.68
C THR A 66 -10.43 2.39 5.91
N LEU A 67 -10.20 1.21 6.47
CA LEU A 67 -9.42 0.15 5.81
C LEU A 67 -10.04 -0.26 4.48
N LYS A 68 -11.34 -0.49 4.42
CA LYS A 68 -12.07 -0.85 3.21
C LYS A 68 -12.00 0.23 2.13
N THR A 69 -12.11 1.49 2.53
CA THR A 69 -11.96 2.63 1.63
C THR A 69 -10.55 2.69 1.05
N TYR A 70 -9.53 2.51 1.89
CA TYR A 70 -8.14 2.42 1.45
C TYR A 70 -7.91 1.27 0.45
N GLN A 71 -8.36 0.06 0.78
CA GLN A 71 -8.25 -1.12 -0.09
C GLN A 71 -8.90 -0.87 -1.46
N THR A 72 -10.12 -0.33 -1.47
CA THR A 72 -10.86 -0.01 -2.70
C THR A 72 -10.10 1.00 -3.56
N SER A 73 -9.53 2.03 -2.94
CA SER A 73 -8.72 3.05 -3.62
C SER A 73 -7.46 2.44 -4.23
N MET A 74 -6.75 1.57 -3.50
CA MET A 74 -5.55 0.90 -3.98
C MET A 74 -5.83 -0.03 -5.16
N ILE A 75 -6.91 -0.82 -5.10
CA ILE A 75 -7.34 -1.69 -6.20
C ILE A 75 -7.66 -0.86 -7.45
N SER A 76 -8.40 0.25 -7.30
CA SER A 76 -8.69 1.17 -8.40
C SER A 76 -7.42 1.79 -9.01
N THR A 77 -6.47 2.15 -8.15
CA THR A 77 -5.17 2.70 -8.57
C THR A 77 -4.35 1.69 -9.36
N LEU A 78 -4.34 0.42 -8.93
CA LEU A 78 -3.71 -0.67 -9.68
C LEU A 78 -4.34 -0.82 -11.07
N GLN A 79 -5.67 -0.89 -11.17
CA GLN A 79 -6.35 -0.97 -12.48
C GLN A 79 -5.97 0.19 -13.41
N LYS A 80 -5.95 1.42 -12.89
CA LYS A 80 -5.54 2.62 -13.66
C LYS A 80 -4.08 2.54 -14.09
N SER A 81 -3.20 2.08 -13.22
CA SER A 81 -1.76 1.96 -13.51
C SER A 81 -1.50 0.93 -14.63
N PHE A 82 -2.14 -0.22 -14.56
CA PHE A 82 -2.05 -1.23 -15.62
C PHE A 82 -2.65 -0.74 -16.93
N LYS A 83 -3.80 -0.09 -16.90
CA LYS A 83 -4.41 0.51 -18.09
C LYS A 83 -3.49 1.56 -18.75
N ASN A 84 -2.83 2.40 -17.96
CA ASN A 84 -1.86 3.38 -18.46
C ASN A 84 -0.60 2.73 -19.06
N ALA A 85 -0.27 1.52 -18.61
CA ALA A 85 0.79 0.69 -19.20
C ALA A 85 0.33 -0.13 -20.43
N GLY A 86 -0.94 0.04 -20.87
CA GLY A 86 -1.49 -0.67 -22.03
C GLY A 86 -2.09 -2.04 -21.71
N VAL A 87 -2.20 -2.40 -20.43
CA VAL A 87 -2.74 -3.69 -19.98
C VAL A 87 -4.06 -3.45 -19.23
N THR A 88 -5.14 -4.11 -19.67
CA THR A 88 -6.42 -4.05 -18.96
C THR A 88 -6.54 -5.26 -18.05
N ILE A 89 -6.69 -5.01 -16.75
CA ILE A 89 -6.95 -6.03 -15.74
C ILE A 89 -8.34 -5.86 -15.13
N THR A 90 -8.97 -6.97 -14.78
CA THR A 90 -10.26 -6.97 -14.08
C THR A 90 -10.09 -6.52 -12.62
N LYS A 91 -11.19 -6.14 -11.97
CA LYS A 91 -11.19 -5.84 -10.53
C LYS A 91 -10.72 -7.03 -9.68
N LYS A 92 -11.08 -8.27 -10.10
CA LYS A 92 -10.64 -9.50 -9.43
C LYS A 92 -9.12 -9.64 -9.48
N GLN A 93 -8.52 -9.52 -10.68
CA GLN A 93 -7.07 -9.58 -10.85
C GLN A 93 -6.34 -8.47 -10.07
N ALA A 94 -6.87 -7.23 -10.10
CA ALA A 94 -6.30 -6.13 -9.32
C ALA A 94 -6.35 -6.41 -7.81
N ASN A 95 -7.42 -7.03 -7.33
CA ASN A 95 -7.55 -7.42 -5.93
C ASN A 95 -6.57 -8.55 -5.54
N GLU A 96 -6.36 -9.53 -6.41
CA GLU A 96 -5.38 -10.61 -6.20
C GLU A 96 -3.94 -10.04 -6.12
N ILE A 97 -3.59 -9.13 -7.03
CA ILE A 97 -2.31 -8.42 -7.01
C ILE A 97 -2.17 -7.62 -5.71
N TYR A 98 -3.21 -6.87 -5.33
CA TYR A 98 -3.21 -6.09 -4.09
C TYR A 98 -2.97 -6.98 -2.87
N LYS A 99 -3.67 -8.11 -2.75
CA LYS A 99 -3.50 -9.07 -1.65
C LYS A 99 -2.09 -9.63 -1.59
N ALA A 100 -1.50 -9.99 -2.73
CA ALA A 100 -0.13 -10.50 -2.79
C ALA A 100 0.88 -9.46 -2.31
N ILE A 101 0.73 -8.19 -2.74
CA ILE A 101 1.56 -7.08 -2.30
C ILE A 101 1.40 -6.84 -0.79
N SER A 102 0.17 -6.74 -0.30
CA SER A 102 -0.13 -6.46 1.11
C SER A 102 0.40 -7.57 2.02
N SER A 103 0.22 -8.83 1.64
CA SER A 103 0.77 -9.98 2.38
C SER A 103 2.28 -9.91 2.49
N LYS A 104 2.97 -9.48 1.45
CA LYS A 104 4.43 -9.32 1.50
C LYS A 104 4.86 -8.12 2.34
N LEU A 105 4.14 -7.00 2.22
CA LEU A 105 4.44 -5.79 3.01
C LEU A 105 4.19 -6.01 4.51
N SER A 106 3.12 -6.72 4.88
CA SER A 106 2.79 -7.02 6.27
C SER A 106 3.81 -7.93 6.96
N SER A 107 4.59 -8.68 6.19
CA SER A 107 5.65 -9.57 6.71
C SER A 107 7.00 -8.86 6.94
N LEU A 108 7.10 -7.57 6.66
CA LEU A 108 8.35 -6.82 6.83
C LEU A 108 8.50 -6.34 8.27
N ASP A 109 9.70 -6.53 8.82
CA ASP A 109 10.06 -5.89 10.08
C ASP A 109 10.08 -4.38 9.92
N HIS A 110 9.57 -3.69 10.93
CA HIS A 110 9.58 -2.24 10.97
C HIS A 110 9.95 -1.74 12.37
N LYS A 111 10.32 -0.46 12.43
CA LYS A 111 10.61 0.25 13.67
C LYS A 111 10.07 1.66 13.57
N ILE A 112 9.30 2.05 14.58
CA ILE A 112 8.79 3.41 14.74
C ILE A 112 9.58 4.11 15.85
N THR A 113 9.95 5.37 15.63
CA THR A 113 10.76 6.14 16.57
C THR A 113 10.36 7.60 16.52
N VAL A 114 9.99 8.19 17.65
CA VAL A 114 9.79 9.64 17.77
C VAL A 114 11.16 10.33 17.69
N THR A 115 11.35 11.20 16.70
CA THR A 115 12.60 11.92 16.46
C THR A 115 12.56 13.38 16.89
N GLY A 116 11.35 13.90 17.15
CA GLY A 116 11.14 15.24 17.67
C GLY A 116 9.69 15.39 18.12
N GLN A 117 9.47 16.20 19.15
CA GLN A 117 8.14 16.51 19.68
C GLN A 117 8.13 17.90 20.30
N ASP A 118 7.09 18.65 20.02
CA ASP A 118 6.75 19.90 20.69
C ASP A 118 5.29 19.82 21.24
N LYS A 119 4.76 20.95 21.71
CA LYS A 119 3.40 21.00 22.30
C LYS A 119 2.26 20.67 21.33
N LYS A 120 2.51 20.73 20.02
CA LYS A 120 1.45 20.58 18.99
C LYS A 120 1.81 19.55 17.93
N ASN A 121 3.08 19.25 17.75
CA ASN A 121 3.56 18.43 16.65
C ASN A 121 4.54 17.38 17.17
N ALA A 122 4.51 16.22 16.55
CA ALA A 122 5.52 15.20 16.71
C ALA A 122 6.05 14.77 15.33
N THR A 123 7.35 14.50 15.27
CA THR A 123 8.00 13.91 14.10
C THR A 123 8.32 12.47 14.42
N VAL A 124 7.76 11.57 13.63
CA VAL A 124 7.94 10.13 13.81
C VAL A 124 8.64 9.55 12.58
N LYS A 125 9.68 8.77 12.80
CA LYS A 125 10.42 8.05 11.78
C LYS A 125 9.94 6.61 11.76
N VAL A 126 9.46 6.15 10.59
CA VAL A 126 9.19 4.74 10.30
C VAL A 126 10.35 4.20 9.47
N SER A 127 10.93 3.10 9.91
CA SER A 127 11.97 2.36 9.20
C SER A 127 11.49 0.93 8.99
N SER A 128 11.63 0.40 7.79
CA SER A 128 11.27 -0.99 7.48
C SER A 128 12.39 -1.68 6.71
N GLN A 129 12.32 -3.00 6.62
CA GLN A 129 13.21 -3.77 5.77
C GLN A 129 13.12 -3.27 4.31
N TYR A 130 14.27 -3.31 3.63
CA TYR A 130 14.35 -2.94 2.22
C TYR A 130 13.78 -4.04 1.32
N ILE A 131 12.92 -3.64 0.39
CA ILE A 131 12.44 -4.52 -0.67
C ILE A 131 13.18 -4.17 -1.96
N ASN A 132 13.94 -5.12 -2.51
CA ASN A 132 14.58 -4.96 -3.80
C ASN A 132 13.59 -5.18 -4.95
N TYR A 133 12.77 -4.16 -5.24
CA TYR A 133 11.79 -4.20 -6.33
C TYR A 133 12.40 -4.53 -7.69
N LEU A 134 13.65 -4.12 -7.93
CA LEU A 134 14.32 -4.37 -9.21
C LEU A 134 14.56 -5.86 -9.43
N ASP A 135 15.00 -6.56 -8.41
CA ASP A 135 15.24 -8.00 -8.50
C ASP A 135 13.95 -8.79 -8.56
N ILE A 136 12.94 -8.40 -7.80
CA ILE A 136 11.59 -8.97 -7.88
C ILE A 136 11.05 -8.83 -9.31
N PHE A 137 11.16 -7.64 -9.89
CA PHE A 137 10.70 -7.39 -11.26
C PHE A 137 11.46 -8.20 -12.31
N LYS A 138 12.78 -8.33 -12.15
CA LYS A 138 13.60 -9.17 -13.05
C LYS A 138 13.19 -10.65 -12.97
N GLN A 139 13.02 -11.16 -11.75
CA GLN A 139 12.59 -12.54 -11.54
C GLN A 139 11.19 -12.78 -12.12
N ALA A 140 10.21 -11.93 -11.81
CA ALA A 140 8.86 -12.03 -12.35
C ALA A 140 8.85 -12.01 -13.88
N LYS A 141 9.63 -11.10 -14.50
CA LYS A 141 9.79 -11.06 -15.95
C LYS A 141 10.37 -12.37 -16.51
N GLN A 142 11.42 -12.90 -15.87
CA GLN A 142 12.05 -14.13 -16.32
C GLN A 142 11.11 -15.32 -16.20
N THR A 143 10.42 -15.46 -15.06
CA THR A 143 9.41 -16.52 -14.86
C THR A 143 8.32 -16.45 -15.92
N THR A 144 7.76 -15.25 -16.17
CA THR A 144 6.73 -15.07 -17.21
C THR A 144 7.25 -15.47 -18.59
N LEU A 145 8.47 -15.09 -18.96
CA LEU A 145 9.06 -15.47 -20.24
C LEU A 145 9.25 -17.00 -20.34
N ASP A 146 9.65 -17.64 -19.27
CA ASP A 146 9.86 -19.10 -19.25
C ASP A 146 8.52 -19.86 -19.32
N GLU A 147 7.46 -19.33 -18.70
CA GLU A 147 6.09 -19.87 -18.81
C GLU A 147 5.50 -19.68 -20.21
N LEU A 148 5.82 -18.60 -20.92
CA LEU A 148 5.32 -18.31 -22.25
C LEU A 148 6.04 -19.10 -23.36
N LYS A 149 7.32 -19.49 -23.17
CA LYS A 149 8.10 -20.25 -24.17
C LYS A 149 7.40 -21.51 -24.70
N PRO A 150 6.85 -22.40 -23.85
CA PRO A 150 6.18 -23.61 -24.33
C PRO A 150 4.86 -23.37 -25.04
N LEU A 151 4.28 -22.16 -24.92
CA LEU A 151 3.01 -21.79 -25.53
C LEU A 151 3.16 -21.37 -27.00
N HIS A 152 4.38 -21.32 -27.54
CA HIS A 152 4.67 -20.90 -28.92
C HIS A 152 3.95 -19.61 -29.34
N ILE A 153 3.94 -18.61 -28.43
CA ILE A 153 3.29 -17.32 -28.68
C ILE A 153 4.16 -16.51 -29.64
N GLU A 154 3.74 -16.42 -30.89
CA GLU A 154 4.50 -15.75 -31.95
C GLU A 154 4.16 -14.24 -32.04
N ASN A 155 3.00 -13.83 -31.49
CA ASN A 155 2.57 -12.45 -31.58
C ASN A 155 1.65 -12.04 -30.38
N LEU A 156 1.44 -10.73 -30.24
CA LEU A 156 0.65 -10.16 -29.15
C LEU A 156 -0.84 -10.60 -29.15
N SER A 157 -1.37 -10.96 -30.33
CA SER A 157 -2.76 -11.44 -30.46
C SER A 157 -2.92 -12.82 -29.82
N ASP A 158 -1.93 -13.68 -29.99
CA ASP A 158 -1.95 -15.04 -29.40
C ASP A 158 -1.71 -14.97 -27.89
N ALA A 159 -0.86 -14.07 -27.43
CA ALA A 159 -0.69 -13.80 -26.02
C ALA A 159 -2.00 -13.36 -25.33
N LYS A 160 -2.80 -12.52 -26.00
CA LYS A 160 -4.09 -12.05 -25.47
C LYS A 160 -5.17 -13.10 -25.37
N LYS A 161 -5.09 -14.20 -26.12
CA LYS A 161 -6.05 -15.31 -26.06
C LYS A 161 -5.77 -16.26 -24.90
N GLN A 162 -4.55 -16.23 -24.36
CA GLN A 162 -4.09 -17.09 -23.27
C GLN A 162 -4.25 -16.44 -21.88
N LEU A 163 -4.56 -15.14 -21.82
CA LEU A 163 -4.83 -14.36 -20.60
C LEU A 163 -6.33 -14.28 -20.32
#